data_9d87706540c04051c0135db39b8ef252
#
_entry.id   9d87706540c04051c0135db39b8ef252
#
_cell.length_a   1.000
_cell.length_b   1.000
_cell.length_c   1.000
_cell.angle_alpha   90.00
_cell.angle_beta   90.00
_cell.angle_gamma   90.00
#
_symmetry.space_group_name_H-M   'P 1'
#
loop_
_entity.id
_entity.type
_entity.pdbx_description
1 polymer ?
#
loop_
_entity_poly.entity_id
_entity_poly.type
_entity_poly.pdbx_seq_one_letter_code
_entity_poly.pdbx_strand_id
1 'polypeptide(L)'
;MTTRVRFAPSPTGPLHIGGLRTALFNYLEAKKNGGAFILRIEDTDQNRYVKGSEEYIQKALKWCGINPDEGPKRGGKYGPYRQSERKSIYKSHAQNLIDKGLAYYAFDHPQILTEARDQAEKNGETFKYGSLNRMNFMNSLSISELETQKALKGDYVIRLKIIPGEKITVFDLFFSKISLTIFSSVVSSKALVG
;
A
#
# COMPACT_ATOMS: atom_id res chain seq x y z
N MET A 1 7.11 -19.45 15.54
CA MET A 1 6.04 -18.47 15.19
C MET A 1 4.98 -19.19 14.38
N THR A 2 3.70 -18.94 14.65
CA THR A 2 2.61 -19.52 13.84
C THR A 2 2.54 -18.80 12.48
N THR A 3 2.47 -19.54 11.40
CA THR A 3 2.33 -18.99 10.05
C THR A 3 1.05 -18.15 9.92
N ARG A 4 1.18 -16.92 9.46
CA ARG A 4 0.04 -16.02 9.21
C ARG A 4 0.17 -15.42 7.82
N VAL A 5 -0.75 -15.73 6.96
CA VAL A 5 -0.78 -15.27 5.56
C VAL A 5 -2.04 -14.47 5.29
N ARG A 6 -1.98 -13.60 4.29
CA ARG A 6 -3.07 -12.65 4.03
C ARG A 6 -3.40 -12.56 2.56
N PHE A 7 -4.68 -12.65 2.25
CA PHE A 7 -5.26 -12.16 1.00
C PHE A 7 -5.86 -10.77 1.23
N ALA A 8 -5.48 -9.80 0.39
CA ALA A 8 -5.81 -8.39 0.58
C ALA A 8 -6.43 -7.77 -0.69
N PRO A 9 -7.66 -8.16 -1.07
CA PRO A 9 -8.32 -7.64 -2.26
C PRO A 9 -8.86 -6.22 -2.03
N SER A 10 -8.80 -5.40 -3.10
CA SER A 10 -9.53 -4.12 -3.15
C SER A 10 -10.95 -4.37 -3.64
N PRO A 11 -11.97 -3.75 -3.03
CA PRO A 11 -13.39 -3.95 -3.39
C PRO A 11 -13.78 -3.08 -4.59
N THR A 12 -13.07 -3.25 -5.72
CA THR A 12 -13.22 -2.47 -6.95
C THR A 12 -14.04 -3.20 -8.03
N GLY A 13 -14.68 -4.29 -7.68
CA GLY A 13 -15.50 -5.13 -8.57
C GLY A 13 -15.47 -6.60 -8.17
N PRO A 14 -15.96 -7.49 -9.05
CA PRO A 14 -15.98 -8.91 -8.82
C PRO A 14 -14.57 -9.51 -8.64
N LEU A 15 -14.46 -10.53 -7.80
CA LEU A 15 -13.20 -11.28 -7.66
C LEU A 15 -12.94 -12.07 -8.95
N HIS A 16 -11.85 -11.74 -9.66
CA HIS A 16 -11.43 -12.48 -10.85
C HIS A 16 -10.55 -13.67 -10.48
N ILE A 17 -10.34 -14.59 -11.43
CA ILE A 17 -9.60 -15.85 -11.23
C ILE A 17 -8.17 -15.64 -10.72
N GLY A 18 -7.48 -14.57 -11.12
CA GLY A 18 -6.15 -14.23 -10.62
C GLY A 18 -6.14 -13.90 -9.12
N GLY A 19 -7.14 -13.15 -8.64
CA GLY A 19 -7.34 -12.89 -7.21
C GLY A 19 -7.67 -14.16 -6.43
N LEU A 20 -8.54 -15.01 -6.98
CA LEU A 20 -8.88 -16.30 -6.39
C LEU A 20 -7.65 -17.21 -6.28
N ARG A 21 -6.81 -17.28 -7.33
CA ARG A 21 -5.55 -18.03 -7.30
C ARG A 21 -4.65 -17.56 -6.16
N THR A 22 -4.48 -16.25 -6.00
CA THR A 22 -3.68 -15.67 -4.91
C THR A 22 -4.26 -16.06 -3.54
N ALA A 23 -5.57 -16.00 -3.37
CA ALA A 23 -6.23 -16.43 -2.14
C ALA A 23 -5.99 -17.92 -1.86
N LEU A 24 -6.10 -18.77 -2.89
CA LEU A 24 -5.90 -20.21 -2.76
C LEU A 24 -4.47 -20.57 -2.33
N PHE A 25 -3.44 -19.96 -2.93
CA PHE A 25 -2.05 -20.19 -2.51
C PHE A 25 -1.83 -19.81 -1.04
N ASN A 26 -2.31 -18.65 -0.62
CA ASN A 26 -2.23 -18.23 0.78
C ASN A 26 -3.00 -19.19 1.70
N TYR A 27 -4.19 -19.61 1.31
CA TYR A 27 -4.99 -20.55 2.09
C TYR A 27 -4.29 -21.90 2.28
N LEU A 28 -3.77 -22.47 1.19
CA LEU A 28 -3.03 -23.76 1.24
C LEU A 28 -1.76 -23.65 2.09
N GLU A 29 -1.01 -22.56 1.99
CA GLU A 29 0.17 -22.33 2.82
C GLU A 29 -0.20 -22.22 4.31
N ALA A 30 -1.29 -21.53 4.66
CA ALA A 30 -1.80 -21.51 6.02
C ALA A 30 -2.15 -22.92 6.51
N LYS A 31 -2.91 -23.68 5.72
CA LYS A 31 -3.37 -25.03 6.12
C LYS A 31 -2.20 -26.02 6.24
N LYS A 32 -1.23 -25.97 5.32
CA LYS A 32 -0.02 -26.81 5.36
C LYS A 32 0.77 -26.61 6.65
N ASN A 33 0.84 -25.38 7.15
CA ASN A 33 1.66 -25.04 8.33
C ASN A 33 0.84 -24.90 9.63
N GLY A 34 -0.42 -25.33 9.66
CA GLY A 34 -1.28 -25.15 10.84
C GLY A 34 -1.45 -23.68 11.26
N GLY A 35 -1.36 -22.78 10.28
CA GLY A 35 -1.40 -21.33 10.46
C GLY A 35 -2.76 -20.71 10.22
N ALA A 36 -2.81 -19.38 10.14
CA ALA A 36 -4.03 -18.59 9.92
C ALA A 36 -4.05 -17.94 8.53
N PHE A 37 -5.16 -18.08 7.82
CA PHE A 37 -5.47 -17.35 6.59
C PHE A 37 -6.34 -16.14 6.90
N ILE A 38 -5.89 -14.95 6.52
CA ILE A 38 -6.50 -13.67 6.88
C ILE A 38 -7.05 -13.01 5.63
N LEU A 39 -8.30 -12.56 5.68
CA LEU A 39 -8.88 -11.65 4.68
C LEU A 39 -8.83 -10.23 5.21
N ARG A 40 -8.15 -9.32 4.50
CA ARG A 40 -8.18 -7.88 4.79
C ARG A 40 -8.60 -7.11 3.54
N ILE A 41 -9.69 -6.37 3.64
CA ILE A 41 -10.19 -5.54 2.54
C ILE A 41 -9.36 -4.26 2.44
N GLU A 42 -8.84 -3.99 1.24
CA GLU A 42 -8.07 -2.78 0.96
C GLU A 42 -8.96 -1.75 0.24
N ASP A 43 -9.78 -1.07 1.02
CA ASP A 43 -10.85 -0.15 0.61
C ASP A 43 -10.43 1.33 0.64
N THR A 44 -9.15 1.63 0.54
CA THR A 44 -8.65 3.01 0.63
C THR A 44 -8.89 3.84 -0.62
N ASP A 45 -9.05 3.22 -1.79
CA ASP A 45 -9.39 3.91 -3.03
C ASP A 45 -10.91 4.02 -3.19
N GLN A 46 -11.46 5.09 -2.61
CA GLN A 46 -12.90 5.34 -2.62
C GLN A 46 -13.45 5.67 -4.02
N ASN A 47 -12.61 6.15 -4.94
CA ASN A 47 -13.02 6.46 -6.31
C ASN A 47 -13.32 5.20 -7.12
N ARG A 48 -12.67 4.08 -6.78
CA ARG A 48 -12.87 2.78 -7.43
C ARG A 48 -13.71 1.81 -6.61
N TYR A 49 -14.21 2.26 -5.46
CA TYR A 49 -15.06 1.40 -4.63
C TYR A 49 -16.37 1.05 -5.36
N VAL A 50 -16.71 -0.24 -5.40
CA VAL A 50 -17.97 -0.72 -5.97
C VAL A 50 -18.81 -1.33 -4.86
N LYS A 51 -20.00 -0.79 -4.65
CA LYS A 51 -20.93 -1.28 -3.64
C LYS A 51 -21.25 -2.77 -3.85
N GLY A 52 -21.18 -3.56 -2.79
CA GLY A 52 -21.44 -5.00 -2.83
C GLY A 52 -20.22 -5.86 -3.19
N SER A 53 -19.11 -5.29 -3.68
CA SER A 53 -17.90 -6.05 -4.04
C SER A 53 -17.28 -6.80 -2.87
N GLU A 54 -17.26 -6.21 -1.67
CA GLU A 54 -16.77 -6.89 -0.47
C GLU A 54 -17.58 -8.15 -0.15
N GLU A 55 -18.90 -8.05 -0.24
CA GLU A 55 -19.77 -9.19 -0.02
C GLU A 55 -19.60 -10.26 -1.10
N TYR A 56 -19.46 -9.85 -2.35
CA TYR A 56 -19.17 -10.75 -3.47
C TYR A 56 -17.87 -11.51 -3.26
N ILE A 57 -16.78 -10.81 -2.89
CA ILE A 57 -15.46 -11.42 -2.59
C ILE A 57 -15.63 -12.52 -1.52
N GLN A 58 -16.33 -12.22 -0.43
CA GLN A 58 -16.54 -13.18 0.65
C GLN A 58 -17.39 -14.39 0.22
N LYS A 59 -18.44 -14.16 -0.59
CA LYS A 59 -19.27 -15.24 -1.15
C LYS A 59 -18.47 -16.12 -2.11
N ALA A 60 -17.66 -15.53 -2.99
CA ALA A 60 -16.83 -16.25 -3.94
C ALA A 60 -15.79 -17.12 -3.22
N LEU A 61 -15.09 -16.59 -2.22
CA LEU A 61 -14.16 -17.36 -1.41
C LEU A 61 -14.84 -18.53 -0.70
N LYS A 62 -16.00 -18.28 -0.09
CA LYS A 62 -16.81 -19.33 0.58
C LYS A 62 -17.24 -20.41 -0.40
N TRP A 63 -17.70 -20.05 -1.59
CA TRP A 63 -18.10 -20.99 -2.65
C TRP A 63 -16.95 -21.90 -3.08
N CYS A 64 -15.71 -21.37 -3.11
CA CYS A 64 -14.50 -22.13 -3.39
C CYS A 64 -13.96 -22.91 -2.19
N GLY A 65 -14.64 -22.93 -1.04
CA GLY A 65 -14.14 -23.60 0.17
C GLY A 65 -13.00 -22.86 0.88
N ILE A 66 -12.65 -21.65 0.44
CA ILE A 66 -11.57 -20.82 1.01
C ILE A 66 -12.14 -19.96 2.13
N ASN A 67 -12.14 -20.47 3.36
CA ASN A 67 -12.72 -19.77 4.50
C ASN A 67 -11.60 -19.06 5.32
N PRO A 68 -11.65 -17.72 5.44
CA PRO A 68 -10.70 -17.01 6.28
C PRO A 68 -10.85 -17.37 7.76
N ASP A 69 -9.72 -17.48 8.46
CA ASP A 69 -9.69 -17.67 9.90
C ASP A 69 -9.90 -16.33 10.64
N GLU A 70 -9.50 -15.20 10.01
CA GLU A 70 -9.72 -13.83 10.47
C GLU A 70 -10.17 -12.93 9.30
N GLY A 71 -10.97 -11.91 9.59
CA GLY A 71 -11.43 -10.98 8.55
C GLY A 71 -12.57 -10.06 9.00
N PRO A 72 -13.12 -9.22 8.09
CA PRO A 72 -14.12 -8.19 8.43
C PRO A 72 -15.36 -8.71 9.16
N LYS A 73 -15.86 -9.89 8.78
CA LYS A 73 -17.05 -10.50 9.42
C LYS A 73 -16.69 -11.41 10.58
N ARG A 74 -15.51 -12.04 10.52
CA ARG A 74 -15.10 -13.02 11.52
C ARG A 74 -14.40 -12.39 12.72
N GLY A 75 -13.85 -11.19 12.53
CA GLY A 75 -13.01 -10.56 13.55
C GLY A 75 -11.66 -11.25 13.69
N GLY A 76 -11.03 -11.06 14.83
CA GLY A 76 -9.73 -11.63 15.19
C GLY A 76 -8.89 -10.68 16.03
N LYS A 77 -7.75 -11.18 16.51
CA LYS A 77 -6.88 -10.46 17.45
C LYS A 77 -6.26 -9.18 16.87
N TYR A 78 -6.07 -9.11 15.56
CA TYR A 78 -5.31 -8.04 14.90
C TYR A 78 -6.19 -7.15 14.01
N GLY A 79 -7.48 -7.04 14.37
CA GLY A 79 -8.40 -6.10 13.73
C GLY A 79 -7.99 -4.64 13.86
N PRO A 80 -8.72 -3.76 13.18
CA PRO A 80 -9.76 -4.01 12.19
C PRO A 80 -9.21 -4.60 10.89
N TYR A 81 -10.10 -5.24 10.09
CA TYR A 81 -9.73 -5.94 8.85
C TYR A 81 -10.21 -5.22 7.59
N ARG A 82 -10.59 -3.96 7.68
CA ARG A 82 -10.68 -3.00 6.57
C ARG A 82 -9.57 -1.99 6.69
N GLN A 83 -8.92 -1.70 5.58
CA GLN A 83 -7.77 -0.79 5.55
C GLN A 83 -8.16 0.62 5.99
N SER A 84 -9.34 1.11 5.56
CA SER A 84 -9.88 2.43 5.92
C SER A 84 -10.05 2.62 7.44
N GLU A 85 -10.34 1.55 8.17
CA GLU A 85 -10.54 1.57 9.62
C GLU A 85 -9.20 1.59 10.42
N ARG A 86 -8.05 1.52 9.74
CA ARG A 86 -6.71 1.40 10.35
C ARG A 86 -5.90 2.71 10.34
N LYS A 87 -6.48 3.82 9.96
CA LYS A 87 -5.78 5.10 9.78
C LYS A 87 -4.97 5.54 11.02
N SER A 88 -5.56 5.41 12.22
CA SER A 88 -4.88 5.76 13.47
C SER A 88 -3.61 4.92 13.73
N ILE A 89 -3.66 3.63 13.38
CA ILE A 89 -2.50 2.73 13.49
C ILE A 89 -1.39 3.17 12.53
N TYR A 90 -1.77 3.50 11.29
CA TYR A 90 -0.79 3.92 10.28
C TYR A 90 -0.13 5.25 10.59
N LYS A 91 -0.87 6.21 11.16
CA LYS A 91 -0.33 7.52 11.52
C LYS A 91 0.88 7.43 12.46
N SER A 92 0.81 6.61 13.50
CA SER A 92 1.93 6.42 14.44
C SER A 92 3.15 5.75 13.78
N HIS A 93 2.93 4.77 12.91
CA HIS A 93 4.01 4.13 12.15
C HIS A 93 4.63 5.07 11.12
N ALA A 94 3.82 5.87 10.44
CA ALA A 94 4.32 6.87 9.49
C ALA A 94 5.17 7.93 10.19
N GLN A 95 4.74 8.42 11.37
CA GLN A 95 5.52 9.35 12.17
C GLN A 95 6.86 8.73 12.58
N ASN A 96 6.88 7.50 13.07
CA ASN A 96 8.13 6.80 13.41
C ASN A 96 9.10 6.69 12.21
N LEU A 97 8.59 6.53 10.99
CA LEU A 97 9.44 6.53 9.80
C LEU A 97 10.02 7.91 9.50
N ILE A 98 9.26 8.99 9.72
CA ILE A 98 9.75 10.37 9.58
C ILE A 98 10.82 10.65 10.61
N ASP A 99 10.59 10.31 11.88
CA ASP A 99 11.53 10.52 12.99
C ASP A 99 12.86 9.79 12.75
N LYS A 100 12.82 8.65 12.05
CA LYS A 100 14.01 7.89 11.61
C LYS A 100 14.64 8.39 10.31
N GLY A 101 14.10 9.42 9.67
CA GLY A 101 14.56 9.92 8.38
C GLY A 101 14.33 8.96 7.19
N LEU A 102 13.44 7.96 7.36
CA LEU A 102 13.06 6.98 6.34
C LEU A 102 11.83 7.39 5.52
N ALA A 103 11.16 8.45 5.94
CA ALA A 103 10.04 9.07 5.23
C ALA A 103 10.15 10.60 5.31
N TYR A 104 9.34 11.30 4.53
CA TYR A 104 9.31 12.75 4.48
C TYR A 104 7.92 13.25 4.10
N TYR A 105 7.61 14.51 4.47
CA TYR A 105 6.37 15.18 4.09
C TYR A 105 6.47 15.74 2.67
N ALA A 106 5.43 15.61 1.87
CA ALA A 106 5.30 16.23 0.56
C ALA A 106 4.02 17.03 0.47
N PHE A 107 4.10 18.25 -0.05
CA PHE A 107 3.08 19.29 0.02
C PHE A 107 2.52 19.67 -1.35
N ASP A 108 2.97 19.03 -2.42
CA ASP A 108 2.53 19.34 -3.77
C ASP A 108 1.05 19.06 -3.96
N HIS A 109 0.34 20.05 -4.48
CA HIS A 109 -1.04 19.87 -4.87
C HIS A 109 -1.14 18.82 -6.01
N PRO A 110 -2.18 17.96 -6.03
CA PRO A 110 -2.34 16.93 -7.06
C PRO A 110 -2.25 17.44 -8.50
N GLN A 111 -2.67 18.67 -8.76
CA GLN A 111 -2.61 19.31 -10.06
C GLN A 111 -1.17 19.47 -10.55
N ILE A 112 -0.22 19.88 -9.71
CA ILE A 112 1.20 20.03 -10.07
C ILE A 112 1.78 18.69 -10.56
N LEU A 113 1.39 17.60 -9.87
CA LEU A 113 1.82 16.26 -10.27
C LEU A 113 1.16 15.78 -11.57
N THR A 114 -0.06 16.24 -11.85
CA THR A 114 -0.74 15.97 -13.12
C THR A 114 -0.06 16.71 -14.26
N GLU A 115 0.20 18.00 -14.10
CA GLU A 115 0.92 18.82 -15.10
C GLU A 115 2.31 18.25 -15.41
N ALA A 116 3.05 17.77 -14.36
CA ALA A 116 4.34 17.12 -14.55
C ALA A 116 4.23 15.80 -15.34
N ARG A 117 3.14 15.03 -15.15
CA ARG A 117 2.88 13.82 -15.96
C ARG A 117 2.59 14.16 -17.41
N ASP A 118 1.68 15.13 -17.63
CA ASP A 118 1.29 15.55 -18.98
C ASP A 118 2.48 16.10 -19.77
N GLN A 119 3.37 16.83 -19.10
CA GLN A 119 4.59 17.33 -19.73
C GLN A 119 5.56 16.20 -20.08
N ALA A 120 5.76 15.23 -19.20
CA ALA A 120 6.61 14.08 -19.49
C ALA A 120 6.04 13.24 -20.65
N GLU A 121 4.72 13.01 -20.67
CA GLU A 121 4.05 12.28 -21.74
C GLU A 121 4.22 12.97 -23.12
N LYS A 122 4.11 14.30 -23.16
CA LYS A 122 4.39 15.09 -24.39
C LYS A 122 5.82 14.92 -24.89
N ASN A 123 6.76 14.67 -24.00
CA ASN A 123 8.16 14.42 -24.32
C ASN A 123 8.46 12.94 -24.61
N GLY A 124 7.46 12.07 -24.62
CA GLY A 124 7.63 10.61 -24.77
C GLY A 124 8.23 9.92 -23.56
N GLU A 125 8.20 10.56 -22.38
CA GLU A 125 8.76 10.07 -21.14
C GLU A 125 7.68 9.60 -20.18
N THR A 126 8.03 8.71 -19.24
CA THR A 126 7.13 8.30 -18.16
C THR A 126 7.49 9.04 -16.87
N PHE A 127 6.57 9.88 -16.38
CA PHE A 127 6.74 10.57 -15.11
C PHE A 127 6.63 9.58 -13.94
N LYS A 128 7.66 9.57 -13.08
CA LYS A 128 7.66 8.84 -11.81
C LYS A 128 8.19 9.77 -10.72
N TYR A 129 7.32 10.18 -9.79
CA TYR A 129 7.78 10.89 -8.60
C TYR A 129 8.68 9.98 -7.77
N GLY A 130 9.92 10.36 -7.55
CA GLY A 130 10.87 9.50 -6.85
C GLY A 130 12.19 10.19 -6.49
N SER A 131 13.18 9.40 -6.18
CA SER A 131 14.50 9.86 -5.74
C SER A 131 15.23 10.78 -6.72
N LEU A 132 14.96 10.64 -8.03
CA LEU A 132 15.64 11.42 -9.06
C LEU A 132 15.09 12.84 -9.22
N ASN A 133 13.80 13.05 -8.92
CA ASN A 133 13.14 14.33 -9.16
C ASN A 133 12.42 14.93 -7.94
N ARG A 134 12.40 14.25 -6.80
CA ARG A 134 11.71 14.73 -5.59
C ARG A 134 12.19 16.11 -5.13
N MET A 135 13.45 16.46 -5.40
CA MET A 135 14.02 17.76 -5.03
C MET A 135 13.47 18.92 -5.89
N ASN A 136 12.79 18.62 -7.00
CA ASN A 136 12.12 19.60 -7.84
C ASN A 136 10.69 19.91 -7.38
N PHE A 137 10.24 19.26 -6.29
CA PHE A 137 8.89 19.36 -5.74
C PHE A 137 8.93 19.87 -4.31
N MET A 138 7.79 20.42 -3.84
CA MET A 138 7.68 20.97 -2.50
C MET A 138 7.55 19.87 -1.46
N ASN A 139 8.60 19.64 -0.70
CA ASN A 139 8.63 18.62 0.36
C ASN A 139 9.64 18.98 1.46
N SER A 140 9.57 18.30 2.60
CA SER A 140 10.43 18.58 3.75
C SER A 140 11.92 18.26 3.56
N LEU A 141 12.31 17.75 2.39
CA LEU A 141 13.73 17.59 2.02
C LEU A 141 14.22 18.74 1.13
N SER A 142 13.33 19.48 0.48
CA SER A 142 13.63 20.54 -0.49
C SER A 142 13.43 21.96 0.07
N ILE A 143 12.69 22.11 1.16
CA ILE A 143 12.40 23.40 1.81
C ILE A 143 12.99 23.45 3.22
N SER A 144 13.06 24.65 3.81
CA SER A 144 13.54 24.85 5.16
C SER A 144 12.59 24.28 6.23
N GLU A 145 13.12 24.07 7.44
CA GLU A 145 12.31 23.59 8.58
C GLU A 145 11.15 24.56 8.89
N LEU A 146 11.40 25.88 8.84
CA LEU A 146 10.37 26.89 9.09
C LEU A 146 9.23 26.82 8.06
N GLU A 147 9.56 26.61 6.78
CA GLU A 147 8.58 26.43 5.71
C GLU A 147 7.84 25.11 5.87
N THR A 148 8.53 24.05 6.25
CA THR A 148 7.92 22.75 6.57
C THR A 148 6.88 22.88 7.66
N GLN A 149 7.18 23.56 8.77
CA GLN A 149 6.23 23.78 9.87
C GLN A 149 5.01 24.61 9.44
N LYS A 150 5.19 25.56 8.53
CA LYS A 150 4.07 26.31 7.95
C LYS A 150 3.21 25.43 7.05
N ALA A 151 3.84 24.63 6.17
CA ALA A 151 3.17 23.76 5.23
C ALA A 151 2.39 22.61 5.92
N LEU A 152 2.85 22.13 7.06
CA LEU A 152 2.16 21.12 7.88
C LEU A 152 0.80 21.54 8.42
N LYS A 153 0.45 22.83 8.34
CA LYS A 153 -0.89 23.34 8.68
C LYS A 153 -1.93 23.09 7.58
N GLY A 154 -1.49 22.76 6.38
CA GLY A 154 -2.31 22.42 5.22
C GLY A 154 -2.30 20.92 4.92
N ASP A 155 -2.72 20.59 3.71
CA ASP A 155 -2.73 19.21 3.22
C ASP A 155 -1.31 18.72 2.90
N TYR A 156 -1.02 17.49 3.28
CA TYR A 156 0.24 16.85 2.97
C TYR A 156 0.07 15.34 2.80
N VAL A 157 1.06 14.73 2.16
CA VAL A 157 1.21 13.26 2.12
C VAL A 157 2.57 12.87 2.68
N ILE A 158 2.67 11.67 3.25
CA ILE A 158 3.93 11.11 3.72
C ILE A 158 4.46 10.15 2.65
N ARG A 159 5.72 10.34 2.26
CA ARG A 159 6.40 9.52 1.25
C ARG A 159 7.61 8.82 1.84
N LEU A 160 7.83 7.57 1.44
CA LEU A 160 9.05 6.84 1.81
C LEU A 160 10.28 7.47 1.14
N LYS A 161 11.34 7.65 1.91
CA LYS A 161 12.64 8.15 1.43
C LYS A 161 13.46 6.98 0.88
N ILE A 162 13.19 6.62 -0.36
CA ILE A 162 13.90 5.54 -1.03
C ILE A 162 15.30 5.97 -1.39
N ILE A 163 16.29 5.09 -1.14
CA ILE A 163 17.69 5.25 -1.52
C ILE A 163 17.90 4.54 -2.84
N PRO A 164 18.30 5.24 -3.93
CA PRO A 164 18.54 4.62 -5.22
C PRO A 164 19.66 3.59 -5.16
N GLY A 165 19.52 2.50 -5.91
CA GLY A 165 20.54 1.46 -6.04
C GLY A 165 20.60 0.47 -4.88
N GLU A 166 19.82 0.65 -3.83
CA GLU A 166 19.73 -0.32 -2.74
C GLU A 166 19.13 -1.65 -3.26
N LYS A 167 19.78 -2.76 -2.92
CA LYS A 167 19.31 -4.10 -3.27
C LYS A 167 18.57 -4.71 -2.10
N ILE A 168 17.31 -5.04 -2.32
CA ILE A 168 16.53 -5.84 -1.37
C ILE A 168 16.49 -7.27 -1.86
N THR A 169 17.00 -8.19 -1.06
CA THR A 169 16.94 -9.63 -1.32
C THR A 169 15.84 -10.24 -0.48
N VAL A 170 14.90 -10.91 -1.13
CA VAL A 170 13.80 -11.62 -0.50
C VAL A 170 13.88 -13.09 -0.89
N PHE A 171 13.66 -13.97 0.07
CA PHE A 171 13.47 -15.40 -0.20
C PHE A 171 11.97 -15.65 -0.33
N ASP A 172 11.54 -15.87 -1.56
CA ASP A 172 10.17 -16.24 -1.89
C ASP A 172 9.97 -17.74 -1.72
N LEU A 173 8.81 -18.16 -1.21
CA LEU A 173 8.51 -19.58 -0.95
C LEU A 173 8.38 -20.42 -2.22
N PHE A 174 8.06 -19.80 -3.35
CA PHE A 174 7.82 -20.47 -4.63
C PHE A 174 8.95 -20.25 -5.64
N PHE A 175 9.55 -19.05 -5.64
CA PHE A 175 10.54 -18.63 -6.64
C PHE A 175 11.98 -18.58 -6.11
N SER A 176 12.22 -19.08 -4.91
CA SER A 176 13.54 -19.08 -4.28
C SER A 176 14.05 -17.65 -4.01
N LYS A 177 15.29 -17.33 -4.34
CA LYS A 177 15.89 -16.02 -4.08
C LYS A 177 15.48 -15.00 -5.14
N ILE A 178 14.73 -13.95 -4.75
CA ILE A 178 14.42 -12.81 -5.59
C ILE A 178 15.25 -11.61 -5.10
N SER A 179 16.03 -11.01 -5.99
CA SER A 179 16.76 -9.78 -5.73
C SER A 179 16.11 -8.64 -6.51
N LEU A 180 15.61 -7.64 -5.79
CA LEU A 180 15.03 -6.43 -6.35
C LEU A 180 16.01 -5.28 -6.15
N THR A 181 16.41 -4.62 -7.23
CA THR A 181 17.16 -3.36 -7.13
C THR A 181 16.19 -2.20 -7.22
N ILE A 182 16.22 -1.33 -6.23
CA ILE A 182 15.33 -0.16 -6.17
C ILE A 182 15.97 0.97 -6.97
N PHE A 183 15.49 1.19 -8.21
CA PHE A 183 15.89 2.33 -9.03
C PHE A 183 15.01 3.56 -8.80
N SER A 184 13.73 3.36 -8.60
CA SER A 184 12.76 4.39 -8.19
C SER A 184 11.57 3.70 -7.58
N SER A 185 11.02 4.21 -6.50
CA SER A 185 9.78 3.67 -5.97
C SER A 185 8.69 4.71 -5.98
N VAL A 186 7.64 4.37 -6.66
CA VAL A 186 6.33 4.98 -6.42
C VAL A 186 5.60 4.08 -5.45
N VAL A 187 5.85 4.22 -4.17
CA VAL A 187 4.87 3.81 -3.18
C VAL A 187 3.96 5.03 -3.00
N SER A 188 2.89 5.06 -3.77
CA SER A 188 1.85 6.07 -3.59
C SER A 188 1.19 5.86 -2.23
N SER A 189 1.54 6.71 -1.29
CA SER A 189 0.98 6.71 0.06
C SER A 189 -0.35 7.48 0.16
N LYS A 190 -1.15 7.52 -0.92
CA LYS A 190 -2.53 8.09 -0.85
C LYS A 190 -3.41 7.46 0.24
N ALA A 191 -2.92 6.43 0.92
CA ALA A 191 -3.63 5.69 1.94
C ALA A 191 -3.33 6.14 3.39
N LEU A 192 -2.39 7.04 3.62
CA LEU A 192 -1.91 7.30 4.98
C LEU A 192 -2.44 8.57 5.64
N VAL A 193 -2.96 9.52 4.86
CA VAL A 193 -3.52 10.77 5.42
C VAL A 193 -4.72 11.19 4.58
N GLY A 194 -5.89 11.04 5.12
CA GLY A 194 -7.17 11.53 4.65
C GLY A 194 -8.20 11.28 5.74
#